data_dff14e9acf9076c10391fa7f34e2b0d2
#
_entry.id   dff14e9acf9076c10391fa7f34e2b0d2
#
_cell.length_a   1.000
_cell.length_b   1.000
_cell.length_c   1.000
_cell.angle_alpha   90.00
_cell.angle_beta   90.00
_cell.angle_gamma   90.00
#
_symmetry.space_group_name_H-M   'P 1'
#
loop_
_entity.id
_entity.type
_entity.pdbx_description
1 polymer ?
#
loop_
_entity_poly.entity_id
_entity_poly.type
_entity_poly.pdbx_seq_one_letter_code
_entity_poly.pdbx_strand_id
1 'polypeptide(L)'
;LGYHMVGDVHLGDWGLQMGLIIEELRDRKPELVYFDESYTGEYPTEPPFTISELEDIYPTASKKAKEDECFKERAQTATFKLQNGYAPFTAIWKHIMNVSLADLKRNYGNLDVHFDLWKGESDAEPYIPWLIQDLQDKGLAYESQGALVVDIAEPTDSKELPPCIVRKSDGAALYATSDSGTILEREKDFAPVKYI
;
A
#
# COMPACT_ATOMS: atom_id res chain seq x y z
N LEU A 1 15.87 27.31 -9.58
CA LEU A 1 16.27 26.82 -10.91
C LEU A 1 15.21 27.08 -11.99
N GLY A 2 14.02 27.63 -11.62
CA GLY A 2 12.97 28.02 -12.57
C GLY A 2 12.07 26.88 -13.06
N TYR A 3 12.19 25.67 -12.54
CA TYR A 3 11.27 24.58 -12.82
C TYR A 3 10.06 24.62 -11.88
N HIS A 4 8.89 24.31 -12.41
CA HIS A 4 7.73 24.00 -11.61
C HIS A 4 7.91 22.59 -11.03
N MET A 5 7.89 22.49 -9.72
CA MET A 5 8.04 21.21 -8.99
C MET A 5 6.69 20.83 -8.38
N VAL A 6 6.37 19.55 -8.43
CA VAL A 6 5.24 18.97 -7.70
C VAL A 6 5.81 17.96 -6.72
N GLY A 7 5.68 18.23 -5.43
CA GLY A 7 6.15 17.38 -4.35
C GLY A 7 5.05 16.44 -3.88
N ASP A 8 5.35 15.15 -3.79
CA ASP A 8 4.44 14.14 -3.27
C ASP A 8 5.07 13.37 -2.10
N VAL A 9 4.27 13.05 -1.10
CA VAL A 9 4.73 12.33 0.09
C VAL A 9 4.82 10.81 -0.17
N HIS A 10 4.05 10.28 -1.08
CA HIS A 10 3.92 8.86 -1.45
C HIS A 10 3.89 7.90 -0.27
N LEU A 11 2.70 7.71 0.30
CA LEU A 11 2.50 6.90 1.52
C LEU A 11 2.44 5.40 1.22
N GLY A 12 3.13 4.59 2.03
CA GLY A 12 3.00 3.15 2.03
C GLY A 12 1.75 2.72 2.81
N ASP A 13 0.59 2.79 2.19
CA ASP A 13 -0.72 2.64 2.85
C ASP A 13 -1.52 1.40 2.39
N TRP A 14 -0.93 0.53 1.54
CA TRP A 14 -1.67 -0.56 0.89
C TRP A 14 -1.07 -1.96 1.07
N GLY A 15 0.09 -2.06 1.71
CA GLY A 15 0.83 -3.31 1.87
C GLY A 15 0.49 -4.10 3.14
N LEU A 16 1.35 -5.10 3.43
CA LEU A 16 1.23 -6.00 4.59
C LEU A 16 1.12 -5.26 5.93
N GLN A 17 1.70 -4.07 6.04
CA GLN A 17 1.62 -3.24 7.24
C GLN A 17 0.17 -2.96 7.66
N MET A 18 -0.75 -2.79 6.70
CA MET A 18 -2.17 -2.60 7.00
C MET A 18 -2.80 -3.86 7.60
N GLY A 19 -2.51 -5.03 7.02
CA GLY A 19 -2.98 -6.30 7.58
C GLY A 19 -2.44 -6.59 8.97
N LEU A 20 -1.18 -6.23 9.24
CA LEU A 20 -0.56 -6.35 10.56
C LEU A 20 -1.29 -5.49 11.59
N ILE A 21 -1.58 -4.23 11.27
CA ILE A 21 -2.32 -3.33 12.16
C ILE A 21 -3.74 -3.86 12.41
N ILE A 22 -4.44 -4.32 11.35
CA ILE A 22 -5.80 -4.86 11.47
C ILE A 22 -5.83 -6.08 12.40
N GLU A 23 -4.90 -7.03 12.25
CA GLU A 23 -4.89 -8.23 13.07
C GLU A 23 -4.46 -7.96 14.51
N GLU A 24 -3.51 -7.06 14.74
CA GLU A 24 -3.15 -6.66 16.09
C GLU A 24 -4.29 -5.90 16.77
N LEU A 25 -5.02 -5.06 16.03
CA LEU A 25 -6.21 -4.40 16.54
C LEU A 25 -7.30 -5.42 16.90
N ARG A 26 -7.48 -6.47 16.08
CA ARG A 26 -8.40 -7.57 16.39
C ARG A 26 -8.02 -8.30 17.67
N ASP A 27 -6.74 -8.58 17.86
CA ASP A 27 -6.26 -9.27 19.07
C ASP A 27 -6.44 -8.39 20.33
N ARG A 28 -6.32 -7.07 20.21
CA ARG A 28 -6.48 -6.12 21.35
C ARG A 28 -7.93 -5.74 21.64
N LYS A 29 -8.75 -5.61 20.62
CA LYS A 29 -10.13 -5.07 20.69
C LYS A 29 -11.09 -5.93 19.84
N PRO A 30 -11.24 -7.25 20.19
CA PRO A 30 -12.04 -8.19 19.40
C PRO A 30 -13.54 -7.83 19.37
N GLU A 31 -14.00 -7.01 20.30
CA GLU A 31 -15.39 -6.56 20.43
C GLU A 31 -15.79 -5.48 19.41
N LEU A 32 -14.83 -4.94 18.65
CA LEU A 32 -15.14 -3.91 17.65
C LEU A 32 -16.00 -4.47 16.53
N VAL A 33 -16.99 -3.69 16.10
CA VAL A 33 -17.95 -4.05 15.04
C VAL A 33 -17.31 -4.46 13.71
N TYR A 34 -16.08 -4.06 13.47
CA TYR A 34 -15.31 -4.44 12.27
C TYR A 34 -14.93 -5.92 12.24
N PHE A 35 -14.96 -6.60 13.38
CA PHE A 35 -14.61 -8.01 13.56
C PHE A 35 -15.82 -8.91 13.79
N ASP A 36 -17.01 -8.32 13.86
CA ASP A 36 -18.29 -9.04 13.93
C ASP A 36 -18.80 -9.32 12.51
N GLU A 37 -18.70 -10.57 12.07
CA GLU A 37 -19.15 -10.99 10.74
C GLU A 37 -20.68 -10.85 10.54
N SER A 38 -21.44 -10.74 11.63
CA SER A 38 -22.90 -10.55 11.59
C SER A 38 -23.31 -9.08 11.48
N TYR A 39 -22.35 -8.14 11.65
CA TYR A 39 -22.64 -6.72 11.61
C TYR A 39 -22.96 -6.24 10.19
N THR A 40 -24.13 -5.62 10.05
CA THR A 40 -24.64 -5.10 8.76
C THR A 40 -24.95 -3.60 8.79
N GLY A 41 -24.61 -2.94 9.90
CA GLY A 41 -24.83 -1.50 10.08
C GLY A 41 -23.76 -0.64 9.38
N GLU A 42 -23.92 0.68 9.51
CA GLU A 42 -22.89 1.63 9.10
C GLU A 42 -21.75 1.62 10.11
N TYR A 43 -20.49 1.60 9.60
CA TYR A 43 -19.33 1.65 10.47
C TYR A 43 -19.19 3.01 11.15
N PRO A 44 -18.71 3.05 12.40
CA PRO A 44 -18.50 4.30 13.13
C PRO A 44 -17.62 5.27 12.33
N THR A 45 -17.91 6.56 12.45
CA THR A 45 -17.12 7.64 11.84
C THR A 45 -15.89 8.01 12.67
N GLU A 46 -15.95 7.75 13.96
CA GLU A 46 -14.83 7.99 14.89
C GLU A 46 -13.85 6.82 14.90
N PRO A 47 -12.54 7.08 14.84
CA PRO A 47 -11.55 6.03 14.88
C PRO A 47 -11.56 5.29 16.23
N PRO A 48 -11.45 3.94 16.22
CA PRO A 48 -11.45 3.14 17.45
C PRO A 48 -10.10 3.15 18.19
N PHE A 49 -9.17 4.00 17.77
CA PHE A 49 -7.82 4.15 18.30
C PHE A 49 -7.30 5.58 18.14
N THR A 50 -6.31 5.93 18.93
CA THR A 50 -5.56 7.18 18.85
C THR A 50 -4.27 6.98 18.03
N ILE A 51 -3.60 8.09 17.66
CA ILE A 51 -2.27 8.02 17.01
C ILE A 51 -1.25 7.30 17.91
N SER A 52 -1.26 7.56 19.21
CA SER A 52 -0.35 6.91 20.15
C SER A 52 -0.57 5.39 20.25
N GLU A 53 -1.82 4.93 20.13
CA GLU A 53 -2.09 3.50 20.04
C GLU A 53 -1.57 2.90 18.72
N LEU A 54 -1.69 3.61 17.58
CA LEU A 54 -1.15 3.13 16.30
C LEU A 54 0.38 3.06 16.31
N GLU A 55 1.05 4.01 16.95
CA GLU A 55 2.52 4.01 17.13
C GLU A 55 3.01 2.79 17.91
N ASP A 56 2.19 2.21 18.79
CA ASP A 56 2.50 0.98 19.51
C ASP A 56 2.01 -0.29 18.77
N ILE A 57 0.85 -0.23 18.12
CA ILE A 57 0.25 -1.37 17.41
C ILE A 57 1.18 -1.89 16.31
N TYR A 58 1.69 -1.04 15.43
CA TYR A 58 2.45 -1.49 14.28
C TYR A 58 3.80 -2.15 14.64
N PRO A 59 4.67 -1.57 15.50
CA PRO A 59 5.89 -2.24 15.91
C PRO A 59 5.63 -3.57 16.62
N THR A 60 4.58 -3.64 17.47
CA THR A 60 4.16 -4.85 18.15
C THR A 60 3.74 -5.94 17.15
N ALA A 61 2.87 -5.60 16.21
CA ALA A 61 2.42 -6.51 15.16
C ALA A 61 3.57 -6.99 14.27
N SER A 62 4.48 -6.09 13.90
CA SER A 62 5.66 -6.40 13.09
C SER A 62 6.62 -7.36 13.79
N LYS A 63 6.79 -7.21 15.11
CA LYS A 63 7.58 -8.15 15.93
C LYS A 63 6.88 -9.51 16.01
N LYS A 64 5.57 -9.51 16.34
CA LYS A 64 4.74 -10.71 16.46
C LYS A 64 4.75 -11.54 15.18
N ALA A 65 4.66 -10.92 14.01
CA ALA A 65 4.70 -11.60 12.72
C ALA A 65 6.04 -12.27 12.38
N LYS A 66 7.14 -11.88 13.05
CA LYS A 66 8.45 -12.54 12.93
C LYS A 66 8.58 -13.76 13.82
N GLU A 67 7.81 -13.81 14.89
CA GLU A 67 7.87 -14.85 15.93
C GLU A 67 6.71 -15.87 15.80
N ASP A 68 5.59 -15.48 15.15
CA ASP A 68 4.36 -16.25 14.99
C ASP A 68 3.92 -16.26 13.52
N GLU A 69 4.19 -17.37 12.82
CA GLU A 69 3.80 -17.54 11.42
C GLU A 69 2.27 -17.54 11.25
N CYS A 70 1.51 -18.06 12.21
CA CYS A 70 0.05 -18.07 12.16
C CYS A 70 -0.52 -16.63 12.19
N PHE A 71 0.06 -15.75 13.02
CA PHE A 71 -0.29 -14.33 13.02
C PHE A 71 0.06 -13.66 11.69
N LYS A 72 1.21 -13.97 11.13
CA LYS A 72 1.64 -13.44 9.82
C LYS A 72 0.70 -13.87 8.69
N GLU A 73 0.28 -15.13 8.65
CA GLU A 73 -0.69 -15.64 7.67
C GLU A 73 -2.05 -14.93 7.80
N ARG A 74 -2.52 -14.68 9.03
CA ARG A 74 -3.73 -13.89 9.26
C ARG A 74 -3.58 -12.47 8.72
N ALA A 75 -2.45 -11.81 8.97
CA ALA A 75 -2.16 -10.46 8.48
C ALA A 75 -2.11 -10.40 6.95
N GLN A 76 -1.52 -11.40 6.30
CA GLN A 76 -1.54 -11.54 4.83
C GLN A 76 -2.97 -11.69 4.31
N THR A 77 -3.78 -12.50 4.97
CA THR A 77 -5.20 -12.68 4.63
C THR A 77 -5.98 -11.37 4.82
N ALA A 78 -5.70 -10.64 5.89
CA ALA A 78 -6.34 -9.34 6.14
C ALA A 78 -5.94 -8.31 5.09
N THR A 79 -4.67 -8.27 4.67
CA THR A 79 -4.19 -7.44 3.57
C THR A 79 -4.92 -7.76 2.27
N PHE A 80 -5.01 -9.04 1.92
CA PHE A 80 -5.73 -9.48 0.72
C PHE A 80 -7.21 -9.08 0.76
N LYS A 81 -7.89 -9.26 1.90
CA LYS A 81 -9.28 -8.84 2.07
C LYS A 81 -9.45 -7.33 1.92
N LEU A 82 -8.53 -6.53 2.50
CA LEU A 82 -8.53 -5.07 2.35
C LEU A 82 -8.41 -4.67 0.88
N GLN A 83 -7.41 -5.21 0.18
CA GLN A 83 -7.15 -4.92 -1.23
C GLN A 83 -8.30 -5.36 -2.16
N ASN A 84 -9.10 -6.33 -1.74
CA ASN A 84 -10.31 -6.76 -2.45
C ASN A 84 -11.58 -6.04 -1.96
N GLY A 85 -11.45 -4.94 -1.23
CA GLY A 85 -12.58 -4.08 -0.85
C GLY A 85 -13.48 -4.65 0.25
N TYR A 86 -12.97 -5.53 1.11
CA TYR A 86 -13.74 -6.02 2.25
C TYR A 86 -14.12 -4.88 3.18
N ALA A 87 -15.41 -4.55 3.23
CA ALA A 87 -15.94 -3.33 3.83
C ALA A 87 -15.48 -3.06 5.27
N PRO A 88 -15.44 -4.05 6.22
CA PRO A 88 -14.95 -3.82 7.57
C PRO A 88 -13.49 -3.33 7.59
N PHE A 89 -12.62 -3.94 6.79
CA PHE A 89 -11.19 -3.60 6.77
C PHE A 89 -10.93 -2.29 6.04
N THR A 90 -11.71 -2.01 5.00
CA THR A 90 -11.68 -0.70 4.34
C THR A 90 -12.09 0.42 5.30
N ALA A 91 -13.05 0.18 6.19
CA ALA A 91 -13.44 1.15 7.22
C ALA A 91 -12.31 1.39 8.25
N ILE A 92 -11.67 0.32 8.75
CA ILE A 92 -10.49 0.44 9.63
C ILE A 92 -9.36 1.19 8.91
N TRP A 93 -9.05 0.83 7.67
CA TRP A 93 -8.01 1.48 6.87
C TRP A 93 -8.26 2.98 6.73
N LYS A 94 -9.50 3.40 6.46
CA LYS A 94 -9.84 4.83 6.42
C LYS A 94 -9.54 5.54 7.75
N HIS A 95 -9.80 4.89 8.89
CA HIS A 95 -9.45 5.44 10.20
C HIS A 95 -7.94 5.56 10.39
N ILE A 96 -7.17 4.52 10.01
CA ILE A 96 -5.71 4.54 10.04
C ILE A 96 -5.20 5.73 9.23
N MET A 97 -5.67 5.88 8.00
CA MET A 97 -5.26 6.96 7.10
C MET A 97 -5.61 8.33 7.67
N ASN A 98 -6.83 8.53 8.16
CA ASN A 98 -7.26 9.81 8.72
C ASN A 98 -6.39 10.23 9.91
N VAL A 99 -6.14 9.32 10.85
CA VAL A 99 -5.33 9.60 12.05
C VAL A 99 -3.87 9.83 11.67
N SER A 100 -3.31 8.99 10.80
CA SER A 100 -1.91 9.08 10.37
C SER A 100 -1.63 10.33 9.54
N LEU A 101 -2.50 10.65 8.59
CA LEU A 101 -2.35 11.86 7.75
C LEU A 101 -2.41 13.15 8.56
N ALA A 102 -3.31 13.22 9.55
CA ALA A 102 -3.41 14.39 10.42
C ALA A 102 -2.10 14.60 11.22
N ASP A 103 -1.53 13.51 11.72
CA ASP A 103 -0.27 13.55 12.46
C ASP A 103 0.94 13.88 11.56
N LEU A 104 1.04 13.25 10.41
CA LEU A 104 2.10 13.52 9.43
C LEU A 104 2.08 14.98 8.97
N LYS A 105 0.92 15.52 8.62
CA LYS A 105 0.77 16.94 8.23
C LYS A 105 1.23 17.88 9.33
N ARG A 106 0.90 17.57 10.59
CA ARG A 106 1.37 18.35 11.74
C ARG A 106 2.90 18.29 11.86
N ASN A 107 3.48 17.10 11.76
CA ASN A 107 4.92 16.89 11.92
C ASN A 107 5.73 17.55 10.78
N TYR A 108 5.30 17.40 9.53
CA TYR A 108 5.93 18.08 8.40
C TYR A 108 5.77 19.60 8.49
N GLY A 109 4.59 20.09 8.93
CA GLY A 109 4.38 21.51 9.18
C GLY A 109 5.33 22.08 10.25
N ASN A 110 5.62 21.32 11.32
CA ASN A 110 6.60 21.71 12.33
C ASN A 110 8.04 21.80 11.79
N LEU A 111 8.33 21.07 10.72
CA LEU A 111 9.63 21.06 10.03
C LEU A 111 9.67 22.06 8.86
N ASP A 112 8.60 22.83 8.64
CA ASP A 112 8.44 23.74 7.48
C ASP A 112 8.58 23.00 6.14
N VAL A 113 8.13 21.73 6.08
CA VAL A 113 8.10 20.91 4.89
C VAL A 113 6.67 20.82 4.36
N HIS A 114 6.50 21.11 3.08
CA HIS A 114 5.21 21.13 2.40
C HIS A 114 5.22 20.22 1.17
N PHE A 115 4.12 19.51 0.96
CA PHE A 115 3.89 18.69 -0.22
C PHE A 115 2.65 19.19 -0.96
N ASP A 116 2.69 19.13 -2.28
CA ASP A 116 1.56 19.46 -3.14
C ASP A 116 0.54 18.30 -3.15
N LEU A 117 1.04 17.05 -3.09
CA LEU A 117 0.25 15.83 -3.11
C LEU A 117 0.46 15.01 -1.84
N TRP A 118 -0.63 14.39 -1.39
CA TRP A 118 -0.67 13.49 -0.25
C TRP A 118 -1.31 12.17 -0.70
N LYS A 119 -0.63 11.49 -1.61
CA LYS A 119 -1.07 10.22 -2.20
C LYS A 119 -0.31 9.05 -1.62
N GLY A 120 -0.79 7.84 -1.90
CA GLY A 120 -0.20 6.60 -1.46
C GLY A 120 -0.24 5.51 -2.50
N GLU A 121 0.25 4.34 -2.13
CA GLU A 121 0.20 3.14 -2.96
C GLU A 121 -1.24 2.77 -3.36
N SER A 122 -2.23 3.05 -2.47
CA SER A 122 -3.65 2.80 -2.72
C SER A 122 -4.21 3.61 -3.89
N ASP A 123 -3.66 4.80 -4.16
CA ASP A 123 -4.08 5.64 -5.29
C ASP A 123 -3.62 5.05 -6.63
N ALA A 124 -2.56 4.23 -6.64
CA ALA A 124 -2.05 3.56 -7.82
C ALA A 124 -2.89 2.33 -8.24
N GLU A 125 -3.67 1.76 -7.32
CA GLU A 125 -4.44 0.52 -7.55
C GLU A 125 -5.30 0.54 -8.82
N PRO A 126 -6.03 1.62 -9.16
CA PRO A 126 -6.82 1.68 -10.38
C PRO A 126 -6.02 1.59 -11.68
N TYR A 127 -4.72 1.87 -11.63
CA TYR A 127 -3.82 1.88 -12.80
C TYR A 127 -3.14 0.52 -13.02
N ILE A 128 -3.08 -0.34 -12.00
CA ILE A 128 -2.38 -1.63 -12.06
C ILE A 128 -2.95 -2.57 -13.13
N PRO A 129 -4.27 -2.77 -13.27
CA PRO A 129 -4.80 -3.65 -14.31
C PRO A 129 -4.42 -3.20 -15.72
N TRP A 130 -4.47 -1.88 -15.95
CA TRP A 130 -4.07 -1.31 -17.24
C TRP A 130 -2.56 -1.46 -17.49
N LEU A 131 -1.72 -1.21 -16.48
CA LEU A 131 -0.28 -1.42 -16.56
C LEU A 131 0.06 -2.86 -16.96
N ILE A 132 -0.55 -3.84 -16.29
CA ILE A 132 -0.33 -5.26 -16.56
C ILE A 132 -0.70 -5.59 -18.00
N GLN A 133 -1.86 -5.12 -18.47
CA GLN A 133 -2.33 -5.36 -19.82
C GLN A 133 -1.39 -4.73 -20.86
N ASP A 134 -0.97 -3.48 -20.65
CA ASP A 134 -0.05 -2.77 -21.53
C ASP A 134 1.32 -3.46 -21.66
N LEU A 135 1.86 -3.95 -20.54
CA LEU A 135 3.11 -4.72 -20.52
C LEU A 135 2.99 -6.05 -21.28
N GLN A 136 1.86 -6.74 -21.15
CA GLN A 136 1.59 -7.97 -21.89
C GLN A 136 1.39 -7.72 -23.41
N ASP A 137 0.63 -6.69 -23.77
CA ASP A 137 0.36 -6.33 -25.17
C ASP A 137 1.64 -5.90 -25.91
N LYS A 138 2.58 -5.27 -25.19
CA LYS A 138 3.91 -4.91 -25.69
C LYS A 138 4.90 -6.09 -25.72
N GLY A 139 4.52 -7.25 -25.19
CA GLY A 139 5.39 -8.42 -25.09
C GLY A 139 6.55 -8.24 -24.10
N LEU A 140 6.44 -7.29 -23.19
CA LEU A 140 7.45 -7.02 -22.14
C LEU A 140 7.29 -7.93 -20.92
N ALA A 141 6.05 -8.31 -20.61
CA ALA A 141 5.75 -9.19 -19.49
C ALA A 141 5.43 -10.60 -19.96
N TYR A 142 5.95 -11.60 -19.23
CA TYR A 142 5.72 -13.02 -19.50
C TYR A 142 5.53 -13.81 -18.21
N GLU A 143 4.89 -14.98 -18.32
CA GLU A 143 4.65 -15.89 -17.20
C GLU A 143 5.93 -16.66 -16.84
N SER A 144 6.31 -16.62 -15.55
CA SER A 144 7.41 -17.38 -14.99
C SER A 144 7.02 -17.92 -13.61
N GLN A 145 7.03 -19.25 -13.44
CA GLN A 145 6.70 -19.93 -12.18
C GLN A 145 5.33 -19.51 -11.60
N GLY A 146 4.35 -19.22 -12.46
CA GLY A 146 3.03 -18.76 -12.08
C GLY A 146 2.93 -17.25 -11.74
N ALA A 147 4.04 -16.53 -11.76
CA ALA A 147 4.07 -15.08 -11.61
C ALA A 147 4.22 -14.40 -12.98
N LEU A 148 3.73 -13.16 -13.11
CA LEU A 148 3.99 -12.33 -14.27
C LEU A 148 5.23 -11.47 -14.00
N VAL A 149 6.22 -11.55 -14.90
CA VAL A 149 7.52 -10.91 -14.70
C VAL A 149 7.94 -10.09 -15.92
N VAL A 150 8.83 -9.13 -15.71
CA VAL A 150 9.47 -8.31 -16.75
C VAL A 150 10.98 -8.38 -16.57
N ASP A 151 11.74 -8.63 -17.64
CA ASP A 151 13.18 -8.55 -17.62
C ASP A 151 13.62 -7.08 -17.54
N ILE A 152 14.42 -6.77 -16.51
CA ILE A 152 14.91 -5.42 -16.25
C ILE A 152 16.43 -5.31 -16.40
N ALA A 153 17.12 -6.42 -16.72
CA ALA A 153 18.56 -6.44 -16.90
C ALA A 153 18.99 -5.70 -18.17
N GLU A 154 19.98 -4.83 -18.04
CA GLU A 154 20.59 -4.13 -19.16
C GLU A 154 21.99 -4.71 -19.47
N PRO A 155 22.46 -4.64 -20.74
CA PRO A 155 23.79 -5.13 -21.11
C PRO A 155 24.94 -4.47 -20.35
N THR A 156 24.69 -3.31 -19.74
CA THR A 156 25.64 -2.50 -18.97
C THR A 156 25.66 -2.86 -17.48
N ASP A 157 24.77 -3.72 -17.02
CA ASP A 157 24.68 -4.08 -15.61
C ASP A 157 25.92 -4.87 -15.15
N SER A 158 26.46 -4.47 -14.02
CA SER A 158 27.62 -5.13 -13.41
C SER A 158 27.28 -6.43 -12.66
N LYS A 159 25.99 -6.69 -12.47
CA LYS A 159 25.45 -7.88 -11.80
C LYS A 159 24.22 -8.38 -12.55
N GLU A 160 24.02 -9.69 -12.53
CA GLU A 160 22.80 -10.29 -13.01
C GLU A 160 21.61 -9.85 -12.13
N LEU A 161 20.62 -9.21 -12.73
CA LEU A 161 19.40 -8.78 -12.06
C LEU A 161 18.31 -9.82 -12.31
N PRO A 162 17.60 -10.27 -11.26
CA PRO A 162 16.43 -11.12 -11.46
C PRO A 162 15.32 -10.33 -12.16
N PRO A 163 14.41 -11.01 -12.91
CA PRO A 163 13.23 -10.35 -13.46
C PRO A 163 12.39 -9.67 -12.38
N CYS A 164 11.83 -8.52 -12.70
CA CYS A 164 10.91 -7.80 -11.84
C CYS A 164 9.56 -8.51 -11.84
N ILE A 165 9.05 -8.88 -10.66
CA ILE A 165 7.73 -9.49 -10.52
C ILE A 165 6.69 -8.37 -10.55
N VAL A 166 5.81 -8.40 -11.57
CA VAL A 166 4.70 -7.44 -11.73
C VAL A 166 3.43 -7.96 -11.04
N ARG A 167 3.20 -9.28 -11.06
CA ARG A 167 2.08 -9.92 -10.37
C ARG A 167 2.52 -11.27 -9.85
N LYS A 168 2.28 -11.53 -8.58
CA LYS A 168 2.55 -12.82 -7.95
C LYS A 168 1.63 -13.92 -8.47
N SER A 169 1.98 -15.16 -8.19
CA SER A 169 1.15 -16.32 -8.49
C SER A 169 -0.21 -16.35 -7.78
N ASP A 170 -0.33 -15.66 -6.64
CA ASP A 170 -1.58 -15.47 -5.91
C ASP A 170 -2.41 -14.27 -6.41
N GLY A 171 -1.93 -13.57 -7.45
CA GLY A 171 -2.58 -12.41 -8.05
C GLY A 171 -2.23 -11.07 -7.42
N ALA A 172 -1.49 -11.05 -6.31
CA ALA A 172 -1.14 -9.81 -5.62
C ALA A 172 -0.11 -8.97 -6.41
N ALA A 173 -0.30 -7.66 -6.41
CA ALA A 173 0.71 -6.70 -6.85
C ALA A 173 1.82 -6.56 -5.81
N LEU A 174 3.00 -6.16 -6.27
CA LEU A 174 4.15 -5.86 -5.44
C LEU A 174 4.46 -4.36 -5.46
N TYR A 175 5.35 -3.95 -4.58
CA TYR A 175 5.85 -2.57 -4.48
C TYR A 175 6.25 -1.98 -5.84
N ALA A 176 7.06 -2.70 -6.65
CA ALA A 176 7.44 -2.23 -7.98
C ALA A 176 6.24 -2.00 -8.92
N THR A 177 5.15 -2.72 -8.72
CA THR A 177 3.93 -2.59 -9.52
C THR A 177 3.14 -1.34 -9.11
N SER A 178 2.99 -1.10 -7.80
CA SER A 178 2.34 0.11 -7.29
C SER A 178 3.13 1.36 -7.66
N ASP A 179 4.46 1.33 -7.57
CA ASP A 179 5.31 2.44 -8.02
C ASP A 179 5.13 2.74 -9.52
N SER A 180 5.10 1.70 -10.36
CA SER A 180 4.85 1.86 -11.79
C SER A 180 3.44 2.41 -12.07
N GLY A 181 2.44 1.95 -11.31
CA GLY A 181 1.07 2.50 -11.35
C GLY A 181 1.04 3.98 -10.97
N THR A 182 1.80 4.37 -9.95
CA THR A 182 1.95 5.78 -9.54
C THR A 182 2.58 6.64 -10.65
N ILE A 183 3.58 6.12 -11.38
CA ILE A 183 4.16 6.82 -12.52
C ILE A 183 3.09 7.07 -13.59
N LEU A 184 2.26 6.07 -13.91
CA LEU A 184 1.16 6.22 -14.87
C LEU A 184 0.13 7.26 -14.44
N GLU A 185 -0.24 7.26 -13.17
CA GLU A 185 -1.11 8.28 -12.60
C GLU A 185 -0.54 9.69 -12.82
N ARG A 186 0.73 9.88 -12.49
CA ARG A 186 1.42 11.17 -12.62
C ARG A 186 1.61 11.61 -14.08
N GLU A 187 1.88 10.67 -14.99
CA GLU A 187 1.90 10.95 -16.43
C GLU A 187 0.55 11.50 -16.91
N LYS A 188 -0.53 10.89 -16.47
CA LYS A 188 -1.87 11.32 -16.82
C LYS A 188 -2.23 12.69 -16.25
N ASP A 189 -1.88 12.93 -14.98
CA ASP A 189 -2.30 14.13 -14.26
C ASP A 189 -1.40 15.34 -14.54
N PHE A 190 -0.10 15.13 -14.77
CA PHE A 190 0.90 16.20 -14.83
C PHE A 190 1.78 16.17 -16.08
N ALA A 191 1.90 15.05 -16.78
CA ALA A 191 2.85 14.85 -17.88
C ALA A 191 4.25 15.42 -17.58
N PRO A 192 4.91 14.98 -16.48
CA PRO A 192 6.14 15.59 -16.01
C PRO A 192 7.29 15.34 -16.99
N VAL A 193 8.17 16.32 -17.15
CA VAL A 193 9.37 16.18 -17.99
C VAL A 193 10.47 15.37 -17.31
N LYS A 194 10.38 15.16 -15.98
CA LYS A 194 11.36 14.40 -15.20
C LYS A 194 10.79 13.99 -13.84
N TYR A 195 11.10 12.77 -13.43
CA TYR A 195 10.95 12.26 -12.06
C TYR A 195 12.29 12.36 -11.32
N ILE A 196 12.26 12.70 -10.02
CA ILE A 196 13.43 12.83 -9.16
C ILE A 196 13.18 12.05 -7.87
#